data_c46fe80f54962f57846018f8a166e94b
#
_entry.id   c46fe80f54962f57846018f8a166e94b
#
_cell.length_a   1.000
_cell.length_b   1.000
_cell.length_c   1.000
_cell.angle_alpha   90.00
_cell.angle_beta   90.00
_cell.angle_gamma   90.00
#
_symmetry.space_group_name_H-M   'P 1'
#
loop_
_entity.id
_entity.type
_entity.pdbx_description
1 polymer ?
#
loop_
_entity_poly.entity_id
_entity_poly.type
_entity_poly.pdbx_seq_one_letter_code
_entity_poly.pdbx_strand_id
1 'polypeptide(L)'
;HVMIVLINIWVGVPFQMLSATGILMNIPHEQMESAKIDGANERQIFWKITMPYMLFVTGPSLLTALIANINNFNVIYLLTTDYVTSNMNYANSNAKEVDLLVTWLFRLTNDYSNYKMASVIGICVFCICAVLTLIGFTRMIAGNKEEEFQ
;
A
#
# COMPACT_ATOMS: atom_id res chain seq x y z
N HIS A 1 -12.39 -13.37 -4.52
CA HIS A 1 -11.75 -12.04 -4.51
C HIS A 1 -12.02 -11.28 -3.20
N VAL A 2 -13.29 -11.15 -2.76
CA VAL A 2 -13.65 -10.40 -1.54
C VAL A 2 -12.93 -10.91 -0.29
N MET A 3 -12.86 -12.21 -0.08
CA MET A 3 -12.14 -12.83 1.04
C MET A 3 -10.66 -12.46 1.07
N ILE A 4 -9.99 -12.45 -0.08
CA ILE A 4 -8.58 -12.07 -0.20
C ILE A 4 -8.38 -10.63 0.26
N VAL A 5 -9.25 -9.72 -0.19
CA VAL A 5 -9.21 -8.30 0.21
C VAL A 5 -9.42 -8.14 1.71
N LEU A 6 -10.42 -8.82 2.28
CA LEU A 6 -10.70 -8.76 3.72
C LEU A 6 -9.52 -9.27 4.57
N ILE A 7 -8.93 -10.40 4.19
CA ILE A 7 -7.77 -10.94 4.90
C ILE A 7 -6.56 -10.02 4.76
N ASN A 8 -6.34 -9.44 3.57
CA ASN A 8 -5.25 -8.51 3.36
C ASN A 8 -5.39 -7.24 4.21
N ILE A 9 -6.60 -6.68 4.31
CA ILE A 9 -6.88 -5.56 5.20
C ILE A 9 -6.64 -5.97 6.65
N TRP A 10 -7.17 -7.13 7.07
CA TRP A 10 -7.02 -7.62 8.45
C TRP A 10 -5.56 -7.79 8.87
N VAL A 11 -4.71 -8.29 7.97
CA VAL A 11 -3.27 -8.44 8.21
C VAL A 11 -2.55 -7.08 8.24
N GLY A 12 -2.97 -6.12 7.40
CA GLY A 12 -2.32 -4.80 7.29
C GLY A 12 -2.71 -3.82 8.41
N VAL A 13 -3.94 -3.89 8.91
CA VAL A 13 -4.48 -2.95 9.90
C VAL A 13 -3.65 -2.86 11.19
N PRO A 14 -3.20 -3.94 11.85
CA PRO A 14 -2.44 -3.84 13.09
C PRO A 14 -1.14 -3.02 12.95
N PHE A 15 -0.42 -3.20 11.86
CA PHE A 15 0.79 -2.45 11.58
C PHE A 15 0.50 -0.95 11.39
N GLN A 16 -0.54 -0.62 10.64
CA GLN A 16 -0.95 0.76 10.41
C GLN A 16 -1.47 1.43 11.69
N MET A 17 -2.20 0.70 12.53
CA MET A 17 -2.64 1.20 13.84
C MET A 17 -1.46 1.53 14.74
N LEU A 18 -0.47 0.64 14.82
CA LEU A 18 0.72 0.87 15.64
C LEU A 18 1.51 2.09 15.14
N SER A 19 1.70 2.22 13.84
CA SER A 19 2.37 3.35 13.21
C SER A 19 1.61 4.66 13.47
N ALA A 20 0.30 4.68 13.28
CA ALA A 20 -0.54 5.86 13.52
C ALA A 20 -0.53 6.29 14.99
N THR A 21 -0.57 5.32 15.92
CA THR A 21 -0.49 5.60 17.36
C THR A 21 0.84 6.27 17.73
N GLY A 22 1.96 5.74 17.20
CA GLY A 22 3.27 6.34 17.43
C GLY A 22 3.37 7.79 16.93
N ILE A 23 2.75 8.09 15.79
CA ILE A 23 2.74 9.45 15.24
C ILE A 23 1.86 10.38 16.07
N LEU A 24 0.68 9.91 16.49
CA LEU A 24 -0.23 10.68 17.33
C LEU A 24 0.43 11.09 18.66
N MET A 25 1.24 10.22 19.25
CA MET A 25 1.98 10.51 20.49
C MET A 25 3.08 11.57 20.29
N ASN A 26 3.52 11.81 19.07
CA ASN A 26 4.56 12.79 18.75
C ASN A 26 4.01 14.15 18.29
N ILE A 27 2.69 14.33 18.24
CA ILE A 27 2.10 15.65 17.94
C ILE A 27 2.36 16.59 19.09
N PRO A 28 2.94 17.79 18.86
CA PRO A 28 3.20 18.75 19.93
C PRO A 28 1.92 19.17 20.64
N HIS A 29 1.83 18.93 21.93
CA HIS A 29 0.65 19.31 22.74
C HIS A 29 0.40 20.81 22.72
N GLU A 30 1.44 21.62 22.59
CA GLU A 30 1.37 23.08 22.54
C GLU A 30 0.48 23.58 21.40
N GLN A 31 0.50 22.93 20.23
CA GLN A 31 -0.36 23.29 19.10
C GLN A 31 -1.83 23.00 19.40
N MET A 32 -2.12 21.92 20.10
CA MET A 32 -3.50 21.58 20.49
C MET A 32 -4.03 22.50 21.59
N GLU A 33 -3.17 22.87 22.56
CA GLU A 33 -3.52 23.79 23.63
C GLU A 33 -3.75 25.20 23.09
N SER A 34 -2.89 25.69 22.21
CA SER A 34 -3.07 26.98 21.54
C SER A 34 -4.40 27.04 20.77
N ALA A 35 -4.71 26.01 19.99
CA ALA A 35 -5.98 25.94 19.29
C ALA A 35 -7.20 25.90 20.22
N LYS A 36 -7.08 25.28 21.41
CA LYS A 36 -8.15 25.29 22.43
C LYS A 36 -8.33 26.67 23.03
N ILE A 37 -7.25 27.40 23.27
CA ILE A 37 -7.30 28.79 23.75
C ILE A 37 -7.99 29.68 22.72
N ASP A 38 -7.77 29.48 21.45
CA ASP A 38 -8.42 30.16 20.34
C ASP A 38 -9.89 29.74 20.13
N GLY A 39 -10.43 28.86 21.01
CA GLY A 39 -11.82 28.43 20.99
C GLY A 39 -12.14 27.32 19.97
N ALA A 40 -11.13 26.62 19.45
CA ALA A 40 -11.35 25.51 18.53
C ALA A 40 -11.99 24.31 19.24
N ASN A 41 -13.02 23.73 18.62
CA ASN A 41 -13.65 22.50 19.09
C ASN A 41 -12.74 21.30 18.73
N GLU A 42 -12.87 20.18 19.48
CA GLU A 42 -12.07 18.95 19.25
C GLU A 42 -12.17 18.42 17.83
N ARG A 43 -13.32 18.54 17.17
CA ARG A 43 -13.49 18.18 15.75
C ARG A 43 -12.68 19.08 14.83
N GLN A 44 -12.56 20.36 15.14
CA GLN A 44 -11.77 21.31 14.35
C GLN A 44 -10.28 21.04 14.53
N ILE A 45 -9.85 20.74 15.75
CA ILE A 45 -8.46 20.33 16.05
C ILE A 45 -8.12 19.05 15.29
N PHE A 46 -9.00 18.05 15.33
CA PHE A 46 -8.78 16.79 14.62
C PHE A 46 -8.62 17.00 13.11
N TRP A 47 -9.55 17.70 12.46
CA TRP A 47 -9.54 17.85 11.01
C TRP A 47 -8.54 18.88 10.49
N LYS A 48 -8.20 19.92 11.28
CA LYS A 48 -7.32 21.00 10.83
C LYS A 48 -5.86 20.85 11.28
N ILE A 49 -5.61 20.12 12.38
CA ILE A 49 -4.26 19.97 12.95
C ILE A 49 -3.84 18.50 12.90
N THR A 50 -4.60 17.60 13.55
CA THR A 50 -4.19 16.20 13.71
C THR A 50 -4.16 15.44 12.39
N MET A 51 -5.22 15.54 11.59
CA MET A 51 -5.36 14.77 10.34
C MET A 51 -4.33 15.17 9.28
N PRO A 52 -4.13 16.47 8.96
CA PRO A 52 -3.09 16.84 7.98
C PRO A 52 -1.68 16.48 8.46
N TYR A 53 -1.37 16.68 9.74
CA TYR A 53 -0.09 16.27 10.31
C TYR A 53 0.12 14.75 10.16
N MET A 54 -0.87 13.95 10.51
CA MET A 54 -0.81 12.49 10.33
C MET A 54 -0.59 12.11 8.86
N LEU A 55 -1.37 12.66 7.94
CA LEU A 55 -1.23 12.36 6.52
C LEU A 55 0.14 12.75 5.97
N PHE A 56 0.68 13.85 6.44
CA PHE A 56 2.01 14.30 6.07
C PHE A 56 3.09 13.31 6.52
N VAL A 57 3.09 12.93 7.79
CA VAL A 57 4.10 12.02 8.36
C VAL A 57 3.91 10.58 7.87
N THR A 58 2.65 10.11 7.72
CA THR A 58 2.37 8.74 7.23
C THR A 58 2.44 8.61 5.72
N GLY A 59 2.44 9.71 4.97
CA GLY A 59 2.39 9.71 3.51
C GLY A 59 3.39 8.76 2.85
N PRO A 60 4.71 8.81 3.17
CA PRO A 60 5.69 7.89 2.60
C PRO A 60 5.37 6.42 2.91
N SER A 61 4.93 6.13 4.14
CA SER A 61 4.60 4.76 4.55
C SER A 61 3.33 4.24 3.87
N LEU A 62 2.32 5.09 3.67
CA LEU A 62 1.11 4.75 2.94
C LEU A 62 1.41 4.46 1.45
N LEU A 63 2.27 5.26 0.84
CA LEU A 63 2.72 5.03 -0.53
C LEU A 63 3.45 3.71 -0.67
N THR A 64 4.36 3.41 0.27
CA THR A 64 5.08 2.14 0.33
C THR A 64 4.11 0.97 0.54
N ALA A 65 3.11 1.11 1.42
CA ALA A 65 2.09 0.10 1.65
C ALA A 65 1.24 -0.16 0.41
N LEU A 66 0.91 0.88 -0.37
CA LEU A 66 0.19 0.73 -1.63
C LEU A 66 0.99 -0.08 -2.65
N ILE A 67 2.28 0.22 -2.80
CA ILE A 67 3.17 -0.53 -3.70
C ILE A 67 3.34 -1.98 -3.22
N ALA A 68 3.49 -2.18 -1.91
CA ALA A 68 3.57 -3.51 -1.32
C ALA A 68 2.30 -4.34 -1.57
N ASN A 69 1.11 -3.71 -1.63
CA ASN A 69 -0.13 -4.40 -1.98
C ASN A 69 -0.19 -4.84 -3.45
N ILE A 70 0.42 -4.09 -4.37
CA ILE A 70 0.57 -4.51 -5.77
C ILE A 70 1.46 -5.75 -5.87
N ASN A 71 2.48 -5.86 -5.02
CA ASN A 71 3.41 -6.97 -4.92
C ASN A 71 3.04 -7.96 -3.80
N ASN A 72 1.78 -8.04 -3.39
CA ASN A 72 1.37 -8.91 -2.30
C ASN A 72 1.40 -10.38 -2.72
N PHE A 73 2.52 -11.03 -2.43
CA PHE A 73 2.73 -12.43 -2.70
C PHE A 73 2.09 -13.33 -1.64
N ASN A 74 2.36 -13.05 -0.37
CA ASN A 74 2.10 -13.99 0.72
C ASN A 74 0.62 -14.33 0.89
N VAL A 75 -0.24 -13.32 0.99
CA VAL A 75 -1.67 -13.52 1.24
C VAL A 75 -2.31 -14.29 0.08
N ILE A 76 -1.99 -13.89 -1.16
CA ILE A 76 -2.59 -14.50 -2.34
C ILE A 76 -2.05 -15.90 -2.55
N TYR A 77 -0.76 -16.10 -2.46
CA TYR A 77 -0.15 -17.42 -2.66
C TYR A 77 -0.67 -18.45 -1.66
N LEU A 78 -0.67 -18.13 -0.36
CA LEU A 78 -1.14 -19.04 0.69
C LEU A 78 -2.63 -19.36 0.58
N LEU A 79 -3.46 -18.38 0.22
CA LEU A 79 -4.91 -18.59 0.10
C LEU A 79 -5.30 -19.31 -1.19
N THR A 80 -4.45 -19.28 -2.22
CA THR A 80 -4.81 -19.81 -3.54
C THR A 80 -3.99 -21.04 -3.94
N THR A 81 -3.22 -21.61 -3.02
CA THR A 81 -2.41 -22.80 -3.29
C THR A 81 -3.25 -23.93 -3.88
N ASP A 82 -4.39 -24.27 -3.24
CA ASP A 82 -5.28 -25.35 -3.65
C ASP A 82 -6.40 -24.91 -4.61
N TYR A 83 -6.42 -23.64 -5.00
CA TYR A 83 -7.44 -23.12 -5.91
C TYR A 83 -7.23 -23.62 -7.33
N VAL A 84 -8.22 -24.35 -7.85
CA VAL A 84 -8.23 -24.82 -9.24
C VAL A 84 -8.98 -23.82 -10.10
N THR A 85 -8.32 -23.31 -11.14
CA THR A 85 -8.95 -22.43 -12.13
C THR A 85 -9.94 -23.21 -12.96
N SER A 86 -11.21 -22.82 -12.93
CA SER A 86 -12.27 -23.40 -13.75
C SER A 86 -12.41 -22.71 -15.11
N ASN A 87 -11.76 -21.59 -15.32
CA ASN A 87 -11.88 -20.79 -16.54
C ASN A 87 -10.83 -21.19 -17.58
N MET A 88 -11.29 -21.72 -18.72
CA MET A 88 -10.42 -22.16 -19.80
C MET A 88 -9.52 -21.06 -20.41
N ASN A 89 -9.89 -19.80 -20.27
CA ASN A 89 -9.09 -18.68 -20.78
C ASN A 89 -7.72 -18.57 -20.11
N TYR A 90 -7.59 -19.04 -18.87
CA TYR A 90 -6.33 -19.02 -18.12
C TYR A 90 -5.54 -20.33 -18.23
N ALA A 91 -6.15 -21.42 -18.70
CA ALA A 91 -5.50 -22.73 -18.76
C ALA A 91 -4.23 -22.74 -19.62
N ASN A 92 -4.21 -21.96 -20.70
CA ASN A 92 -3.06 -21.88 -21.61
C ASN A 92 -1.92 -20.97 -21.10
N SER A 93 -2.20 -20.07 -20.13
CA SER A 93 -1.23 -19.11 -19.60
C SER A 93 -0.58 -19.55 -18.29
N ASN A 94 -0.99 -20.71 -17.74
CA ASN A 94 -0.56 -21.18 -16.42
C ASN A 94 -0.83 -20.16 -15.29
N ALA A 95 -1.79 -19.27 -15.50
CA ALA A 95 -2.25 -18.30 -14.53
C ALA A 95 -3.52 -18.77 -13.84
N LYS A 96 -3.75 -18.35 -12.61
CA LYS A 96 -5.03 -18.50 -11.91
C LYS A 96 -5.81 -17.19 -11.95
N GLU A 97 -7.13 -17.27 -11.87
CA GLU A 97 -8.02 -16.09 -11.90
C GLU A 97 -7.75 -15.07 -10.78
N VAL A 98 -7.14 -15.52 -9.70
CA VAL A 98 -6.84 -14.73 -8.51
C VAL A 98 -5.36 -14.34 -8.40
N ASP A 99 -4.55 -14.67 -9.41
CA ASP A 99 -3.14 -14.34 -9.40
C ASP A 99 -2.90 -12.85 -9.61
N LEU A 100 -1.96 -12.32 -8.83
CA LEU A 100 -1.24 -11.11 -9.21
C LEU A 100 -0.06 -11.48 -10.11
N LEU A 101 0.50 -10.47 -10.77
CA LEU A 101 1.68 -10.67 -11.63
C LEU A 101 2.84 -11.34 -10.88
N VAL A 102 3.02 -11.01 -9.60
CA VAL A 102 4.07 -11.58 -8.74
C VAL A 102 3.81 -13.05 -8.40
N THR A 103 2.58 -13.44 -8.08
CA THR A 103 2.24 -14.84 -7.80
C THR A 103 2.31 -15.70 -9.07
N TRP A 104 1.90 -15.15 -10.19
CA TRP A 104 2.04 -15.80 -11.49
C TRP A 104 3.50 -15.99 -11.88
N LEU A 105 4.35 -14.94 -11.72
CA LEU A 105 5.80 -15.03 -11.92
C LEU A 105 6.43 -16.14 -11.09
N PHE A 106 6.06 -16.21 -9.81
CA PHE A 106 6.57 -17.24 -8.90
C PHE A 106 6.22 -18.65 -9.38
N ARG A 107 4.98 -18.88 -9.80
CA ARG A 107 4.55 -20.17 -10.34
C ARG A 107 5.27 -20.52 -11.64
N LEU A 108 5.39 -19.56 -12.56
CA LEU A 108 6.13 -19.78 -13.81
C LEU A 108 7.58 -20.21 -13.54
N THR A 109 8.17 -19.67 -12.48
CA THR A 109 9.55 -20.01 -12.12
C THR A 109 9.65 -21.37 -11.43
N ASN A 110 8.83 -21.62 -10.41
CA ASN A 110 8.97 -22.80 -9.56
C ASN A 110 8.23 -24.03 -10.08
N ASP A 111 6.99 -23.85 -10.58
CA ASP A 111 6.15 -24.97 -10.98
C ASP A 111 6.37 -25.35 -12.45
N TYR A 112 6.64 -24.37 -13.31
CA TYR A 112 6.75 -24.57 -14.75
C TYR A 112 8.17 -24.38 -15.32
N SER A 113 9.14 -23.94 -14.50
CA SER A 113 10.53 -23.69 -14.91
C SER A 113 10.66 -22.76 -16.15
N ASN A 114 9.68 -21.90 -16.36
CA ASN A 114 9.62 -20.97 -17.51
C ASN A 114 10.27 -19.63 -17.16
N TYR A 115 11.60 -19.64 -17.03
CA TYR A 115 12.37 -18.45 -16.62
C TYR A 115 12.30 -17.29 -17.62
N LYS A 116 12.09 -17.58 -18.91
CA LYS A 116 12.01 -16.54 -19.94
C LYS A 116 10.79 -15.66 -19.72
N MET A 117 9.63 -16.27 -19.53
CA MET A 117 8.38 -15.54 -19.30
C MET A 117 8.37 -14.86 -17.93
N ALA A 118 8.88 -15.54 -16.91
CA ALA A 118 9.03 -14.99 -15.57
C ALA A 118 9.89 -13.72 -15.56
N SER A 119 11.01 -13.70 -16.28
CA SER A 119 11.88 -12.52 -16.38
C SER A 119 11.18 -11.32 -17.02
N VAL A 120 10.39 -11.54 -18.07
CA VAL A 120 9.61 -10.47 -18.72
C VAL A 120 8.58 -9.88 -17.76
N ILE A 121 7.84 -10.73 -17.04
CA ILE A 121 6.86 -10.29 -16.04
C ILE A 121 7.56 -9.51 -14.92
N GLY A 122 8.70 -9.98 -14.44
CA GLY A 122 9.49 -9.29 -13.40
C GLY A 122 9.89 -7.87 -13.82
N ILE A 123 10.35 -7.69 -15.05
CA ILE A 123 10.70 -6.38 -15.61
C ILE A 123 9.44 -5.49 -15.69
N CYS A 124 8.31 -6.02 -16.16
CA CYS A 124 7.06 -5.27 -16.22
C CYS A 124 6.60 -4.81 -14.83
N VAL A 125 6.62 -5.69 -13.84
CA VAL A 125 6.28 -5.35 -12.45
C VAL A 125 7.20 -4.27 -11.90
N PHE A 126 8.50 -4.41 -12.13
CA PHE A 126 9.48 -3.40 -11.72
C PHE A 126 9.19 -2.03 -12.35
N CYS A 127 8.95 -1.97 -13.66
CA CYS A 127 8.64 -0.72 -14.35
C CYS A 127 7.36 -0.07 -13.79
N ILE A 128 6.31 -0.84 -13.58
CA ILE A 128 5.05 -0.34 -13.01
C ILE A 128 5.29 0.24 -11.60
N CYS A 129 5.97 -0.50 -10.74
CA CYS A 129 6.27 -0.05 -9.38
C CYS A 129 7.18 1.18 -9.37
N ALA A 130 8.19 1.23 -10.24
CA ALA A 130 9.10 2.37 -10.36
C ALA A 130 8.35 3.65 -10.78
N VAL A 131 7.48 3.56 -11.78
CA VAL A 131 6.66 4.70 -12.24
C VAL A 131 5.72 5.18 -11.13
N LEU A 132 5.01 4.26 -10.46
CA LEU A 132 4.10 4.61 -9.36
C LEU A 132 4.85 5.26 -8.19
N THR A 133 6.01 4.72 -7.84
CA THR A 133 6.87 5.28 -6.78
C THR A 133 7.32 6.69 -7.15
N LEU A 134 7.83 6.88 -8.37
CA LEU A 134 8.31 8.18 -8.84
C LEU A 134 7.20 9.23 -8.82
N ILE A 135 6.02 8.91 -9.36
CA ILE A 135 4.86 9.81 -9.37
C ILE A 135 4.42 10.13 -7.93
N GLY A 136 4.33 9.13 -7.06
CA GLY A 136 3.91 9.31 -5.68
C GLY A 136 4.87 10.22 -4.90
N PHE A 137 6.17 9.95 -4.98
CA PHE A 137 7.17 10.78 -4.29
C PHE A 137 7.28 12.19 -4.85
N THR A 138 7.25 12.37 -6.16
CA THR A 138 7.29 13.71 -6.75
C THR A 138 6.09 14.57 -6.35
N ARG A 139 4.89 13.97 -6.27
CA ARG A 139 3.69 14.66 -5.80
C ARG A 139 3.79 15.02 -4.32
N MET A 140 4.32 14.15 -3.48
CA MET A 140 4.55 14.44 -2.07
C MET A 140 5.56 15.56 -1.85
N ILE A 141 6.70 15.54 -2.55
CA ILE A 141 7.73 16.56 -2.43
C ILE A 141 7.22 17.91 -2.94
N ALA A 142 6.41 17.92 -3.99
CA ALA A 142 5.80 19.15 -4.50
C ALA A 142 4.84 19.78 -3.48
N GLY A 143 4.01 18.96 -2.79
CA GLY A 143 3.13 19.44 -1.73
C GLY A 143 3.89 20.04 -0.54
N ASN A 144 5.00 19.42 -0.14
CA ASN A 144 5.85 19.92 0.96
C ASN A 144 6.46 21.31 0.68
N LYS A 145 6.83 21.59 -0.56
CA LYS A 145 7.43 22.89 -0.91
C LYS A 145 6.41 24.03 -0.83
N GLU A 146 5.13 23.75 -1.01
CA GLU A 146 4.09 24.77 -0.92
C GLU A 146 3.80 25.14 0.55
N GLU A 147 4.01 24.23 1.50
CA GLU A 147 3.82 24.48 2.94
C GLU A 147 5.01 25.19 3.60
N GLU A 148 6.23 25.07 3.06
CA GLU A 148 7.42 25.81 3.57
C GLU A 148 7.41 27.31 3.21
N PHE A 149 6.56 27.76 2.29
CA PHE A 149 6.45 29.14 1.84
C PHE A 149 5.23 29.90 2.43
N GLN A 150 4.47 29.32 3.36
CA GLN A 150 3.40 29.94 4.12
C GLN A 150 3.76 30.06 5.60
#